data_32296cb00c5d29f507a5ac2b480db6c0
#
_entry.id   32296cb00c5d29f507a5ac2b480db6c0
#
_cell.length_a   1.000
_cell.length_b   1.000
_cell.length_c   1.000
_cell.angle_alpha   90.00
_cell.angle_beta   90.00
_cell.angle_gamma   90.00
#
_symmetry.space_group_name_H-M   'P 1'
#
loop_
_entity.id
_entity.type
_entity.pdbx_description
1 polymer ?
#
loop_
_entity_poly.entity_id
_entity_poly.type
_entity_poly.pdbx_seq_one_letter_code
_entity_poly.pdbx_strand_id
1 'polypeptide(L)'
;MKRTSKLSVWWKLLWMFLKVNLISPSGPASIGLLYKEAVGTIMTEERFVEAVGFSNVLPGSEALKLAMFVGYAAGGIPGVLTALLGAVLPPTVMMLVVAFVLQQFQHEDWLDGFVAGMSPAVAALMVTVAWELSRATKAKRITRRFLLIAALSAIALAFNVPSPIVLLGAGMLGVILYR
;
A
#
# COMPACT_ATOMS: atom_id res chain seq x y z
N MET A 1 33.24 3.32 13.22
CA MET A 1 32.10 2.54 12.70
C MET A 1 32.31 1.06 13.05
N LYS A 2 31.51 0.50 13.97
CA LYS A 2 31.55 -0.94 14.27
C LYS A 2 31.11 -1.69 13.01
N ARG A 3 31.91 -2.60 12.54
CA ARG A 3 31.62 -3.54 11.45
C ARG A 3 30.48 -4.45 11.94
N THR A 4 29.25 -4.01 11.80
CA THR A 4 28.08 -4.86 12.08
C THR A 4 28.12 -6.02 11.09
N SER A 5 28.09 -7.25 11.59
CA SER A 5 28.06 -8.43 10.72
C SER A 5 26.85 -8.33 9.79
N LYS A 6 26.98 -8.74 8.54
CA LYS A 6 25.89 -8.67 7.54
C LYS A 6 24.60 -9.32 8.07
N LEU A 7 24.72 -10.39 8.85
CA LEU A 7 23.58 -11.05 9.52
C LEU A 7 22.84 -10.13 10.51
N SER A 8 23.56 -9.29 11.25
CA SER A 8 22.95 -8.39 12.23
C SER A 8 22.14 -7.27 11.55
N VAL A 9 22.54 -6.86 10.34
CA VAL A 9 21.79 -5.86 9.54
C VAL A 9 20.49 -6.47 9.04
N TRP A 10 20.50 -7.70 8.52
CA TRP A 10 19.32 -8.37 8.02
C TRP A 10 18.29 -8.63 9.13
N TRP A 11 18.75 -9.08 10.31
CA TRP A 11 17.89 -9.28 11.47
C TRP A 11 17.27 -7.96 11.96
N LYS A 12 18.06 -6.89 11.97
CA LYS A 12 17.56 -5.55 12.30
C LYS A 12 16.52 -5.05 11.30
N LEU A 13 16.75 -5.26 9.99
CA LEU A 13 15.79 -4.92 8.94
C LEU A 13 14.47 -5.68 9.12
N LEU A 14 14.53 -7.00 9.30
CA LEU A 14 13.36 -7.83 9.54
C LEU A 14 12.55 -7.29 10.72
N TRP A 15 13.20 -7.11 11.86
CA TRP A 15 12.54 -6.66 13.09
C TRP A 15 11.98 -5.24 12.97
N MET A 16 12.72 -4.34 12.32
CA MET A 16 12.29 -2.98 12.09
C MET A 16 11.01 -2.92 11.24
N PHE A 17 11.00 -3.61 10.09
CA PHE A 17 9.81 -3.65 9.23
C PHE A 17 8.63 -4.35 9.89
N LEU A 18 8.86 -5.43 10.61
CA LEU A 18 7.84 -6.13 11.39
C LEU A 18 7.22 -5.19 12.43
N LYS A 19 8.04 -4.49 13.21
CA LYS A 19 7.59 -3.56 14.24
C LYS A 19 6.82 -2.38 13.65
N VAL A 20 7.36 -1.77 12.58
CA VAL A 20 6.73 -0.60 11.95
C VAL A 20 5.39 -0.98 11.32
N ASN A 21 5.31 -2.12 10.64
CA ASN A 21 4.04 -2.56 10.03
C ASN A 21 3.00 -3.02 11.07
N LEU A 22 3.42 -3.46 12.25
CA LEU A 22 2.50 -3.77 13.33
C LEU A 22 1.88 -2.49 13.95
N ILE A 23 2.69 -1.42 14.06
CA ILE A 23 2.27 -0.16 14.67
C ILE A 23 1.56 0.75 13.68
N SER A 24 2.07 0.81 12.46
CA SER A 24 1.56 1.69 11.39
C SER A 24 1.67 0.97 10.05
N PRO A 25 0.64 0.22 9.64
CA PRO A 25 0.71 -0.63 8.44
C PRO A 25 0.82 0.14 7.13
N SER A 26 0.53 1.44 7.10
CA SER A 26 0.67 2.27 5.89
C SER A 26 0.61 3.76 6.19
N GLY A 27 1.04 4.58 5.21
CA GLY A 27 0.90 6.03 5.22
C GLY A 27 2.14 6.79 5.72
N PRO A 28 2.07 8.12 5.78
CA PRO A 28 3.20 8.99 6.13
C PRO A 28 3.81 8.70 7.51
N ALA A 29 3.01 8.18 8.45
CA ALA A 29 3.48 7.81 9.78
C ALA A 29 4.48 6.64 9.72
N SER A 30 4.32 5.71 8.80
CA SER A 30 5.25 4.59 8.62
C SER A 30 6.63 5.06 8.15
N ILE A 31 6.69 6.08 7.28
CA ILE A 31 7.95 6.70 6.82
C ILE A 31 8.68 7.33 8.01
N GLY A 32 7.97 8.07 8.87
CA GLY A 32 8.55 8.70 10.05
C GLY A 32 9.09 7.68 11.07
N LEU A 33 8.36 6.58 11.27
CA LEU A 33 8.81 5.48 12.14
C LEU A 33 10.04 4.77 11.56
N LEU A 34 10.03 4.49 10.25
CA LEU A 34 11.17 3.91 9.55
C LEU A 34 12.40 4.82 9.61
N TYR A 35 12.22 6.12 9.43
CA TYR A 35 13.29 7.10 9.57
C TYR A 35 13.94 7.01 10.95
N LYS A 36 13.13 7.05 12.00
CA LYS A 36 13.61 7.01 13.39
C LYS A 36 14.36 5.72 13.73
N GLU A 37 13.95 4.59 13.16
CA GLU A 37 14.55 3.29 13.45
C GLU A 37 15.76 2.98 12.55
N ALA A 38 15.76 3.47 11.30
CA ALA A 38 16.78 3.16 10.30
C ALA A 38 17.99 4.12 10.36
N VAL A 39 17.71 5.42 10.49
CA VAL A 39 18.77 6.44 10.45
C VAL A 39 19.61 6.39 11.71
N GLY A 40 20.92 6.41 11.52
CA GLY A 40 21.92 6.28 12.62
C GLY A 40 22.13 4.84 13.11
N THR A 41 21.23 3.88 12.79
CA THR A 41 21.36 2.49 13.23
C THR A 41 21.77 1.53 12.11
N ILE A 42 21.16 1.70 10.93
CA ILE A 42 21.32 0.81 9.76
C ILE A 42 21.91 1.56 8.59
N MET A 43 21.51 2.82 8.39
CA MET A 43 21.92 3.66 7.28
C MET A 43 22.05 5.13 7.67
N THR A 44 22.64 5.92 6.76
CA THR A 44 22.71 7.39 6.91
C THR A 44 21.40 8.04 6.45
N GLU A 45 21.15 9.27 6.89
CA GLU A 45 19.98 10.05 6.50
C GLU A 45 19.89 10.24 4.99
N GLU A 46 21.01 10.56 4.33
CA GLU A 46 21.10 10.75 2.89
C GLU A 46 20.60 9.52 2.12
N ARG A 47 21.06 8.32 2.50
CA ARG A 47 20.63 7.06 1.89
C ARG A 47 19.14 6.75 2.14
N PHE A 48 18.64 7.14 3.30
CA PHE A 48 17.22 6.97 3.60
C PHE A 48 16.35 7.88 2.72
N VAL A 49 16.70 9.16 2.62
CA VAL A 49 16.00 10.14 1.79
C VAL A 49 16.03 9.73 0.32
N GLU A 50 17.16 9.24 -0.17
CA GLU A 50 17.31 8.70 -1.52
C GLU A 50 16.38 7.50 -1.75
N ALA A 51 16.35 6.55 -0.82
CA ALA A 51 15.48 5.37 -0.90
C ALA A 51 13.99 5.75 -0.92
N VAL A 52 13.57 6.69 -0.09
CA VAL A 52 12.21 7.24 -0.08
C VAL A 52 11.89 7.95 -1.38
N GLY A 53 12.84 8.76 -1.89
CA GLY A 53 12.71 9.45 -3.17
C GLY A 53 12.45 8.48 -4.33
N PHE A 54 13.25 7.42 -4.45
CA PHE A 54 13.04 6.38 -5.46
C PHE A 54 11.73 5.62 -5.28
N SER A 55 11.33 5.36 -4.03
CA SER A 55 10.05 4.68 -3.76
C SER A 55 8.85 5.47 -4.27
N ASN A 56 8.91 6.80 -4.24
CA ASN A 56 7.83 7.67 -4.69
C ASN A 56 7.67 7.74 -6.22
N VAL A 57 8.70 7.39 -6.98
CA VAL A 57 8.65 7.40 -8.46
C VAL A 57 7.91 6.18 -9.01
N LEU A 58 7.95 5.06 -8.29
CA LEU A 58 7.37 3.80 -8.75
C LEU A 58 5.88 3.69 -8.35
N PRO A 59 5.01 3.20 -9.24
CA PRO A 59 3.64 2.84 -8.86
C PRO A 59 3.62 1.58 -7.99
N GLY A 60 2.64 1.46 -7.10
CA GLY A 60 2.44 0.27 -6.27
C GLY A 60 2.33 0.57 -4.78
N SER A 61 2.23 -0.49 -3.96
CA SER A 61 2.10 -0.39 -2.50
C SER A 61 3.27 0.36 -1.88
N GLU A 62 2.99 1.43 -1.14
CA GLU A 62 3.99 2.27 -0.48
C GLU A 62 4.86 1.47 0.49
N ALA A 63 4.25 0.60 1.29
CA ALA A 63 4.97 -0.23 2.26
C ALA A 63 5.97 -1.18 1.59
N LEU A 64 5.58 -1.82 0.49
CA LEU A 64 6.45 -2.74 -0.26
C LEU A 64 7.59 -1.99 -0.95
N LYS A 65 7.30 -0.85 -1.58
CA LYS A 65 8.33 -0.02 -2.23
C LYS A 65 9.37 0.46 -1.23
N LEU A 66 8.92 0.99 -0.08
CA LEU A 66 9.83 1.40 1.00
C LEU A 66 10.67 0.22 1.50
N ALA A 67 10.06 -0.96 1.70
CA ALA A 67 10.79 -2.16 2.10
C ALA A 67 11.87 -2.54 1.09
N MET A 68 11.54 -2.48 -0.21
CA MET A 68 12.50 -2.76 -1.28
C MET A 68 13.69 -1.78 -1.27
N PHE A 69 13.41 -0.47 -1.31
CA PHE A 69 14.48 0.53 -1.44
C PHE A 69 15.30 0.70 -0.17
N VAL A 70 14.65 0.76 0.99
CA VAL A 70 15.35 0.84 2.28
C VAL A 70 16.12 -0.45 2.55
N GLY A 71 15.53 -1.60 2.24
CA GLY A 71 16.20 -2.90 2.35
C GLY A 71 17.44 -2.99 1.44
N TYR A 72 17.32 -2.51 0.19
CA TYR A 72 18.44 -2.48 -0.75
C TYR A 72 19.54 -1.52 -0.30
N ALA A 73 19.20 -0.32 0.11
CA ALA A 73 20.17 0.68 0.58
C ALA A 73 20.94 0.22 1.83
N ALA A 74 20.30 -0.59 2.69
CA ALA A 74 20.90 -1.08 3.94
C ALA A 74 21.71 -2.37 3.76
N GLY A 75 21.26 -3.31 2.92
CA GLY A 75 21.83 -4.65 2.87
C GLY A 75 21.87 -5.31 1.49
N GLY A 76 21.65 -4.56 0.41
CA GLY A 76 21.59 -5.11 -0.95
C GLY A 76 20.39 -6.07 -1.16
N ILE A 77 20.53 -7.02 -2.07
CA ILE A 77 19.47 -7.99 -2.40
C ILE A 77 18.99 -8.80 -1.17
N PRO A 78 19.86 -9.34 -0.31
CA PRO A 78 19.38 -10.01 0.91
C PRO A 78 18.65 -9.06 1.88
N GLY A 79 19.05 -7.78 1.90
CA GLY A 79 18.35 -6.74 2.66
C GLY A 79 16.93 -6.51 2.14
N VAL A 80 16.73 -6.54 0.82
CA VAL A 80 15.39 -6.47 0.20
C VAL A 80 14.52 -7.63 0.67
N LEU A 81 15.03 -8.86 0.59
CA LEU A 81 14.26 -10.04 0.96
C LEU A 81 13.83 -10.01 2.44
N THR A 82 14.76 -9.65 3.32
CA THR A 82 14.47 -9.55 4.76
C THR A 82 13.51 -8.42 5.10
N ALA A 83 13.63 -7.28 4.43
CA ALA A 83 12.70 -6.15 4.60
C ALA A 83 11.30 -6.48 4.08
N LEU A 84 11.20 -7.13 2.92
CA LEU A 84 9.91 -7.58 2.37
C LEU A 84 9.24 -8.62 3.26
N LEU A 85 9.99 -9.60 3.79
CA LEU A 85 9.44 -10.55 4.75
C LEU A 85 8.89 -9.84 5.99
N GLY A 86 9.66 -8.88 6.55
CA GLY A 86 9.20 -8.08 7.69
C GLY A 86 7.98 -7.22 7.38
N ALA A 87 7.83 -6.76 6.13
CA ALA A 87 6.69 -5.95 5.70
C ALA A 87 5.43 -6.78 5.44
N VAL A 88 5.58 -8.00 4.90
CA VAL A 88 4.46 -8.86 4.47
C VAL A 88 3.96 -9.75 5.60
N LEU A 89 4.85 -10.26 6.47
CA LEU A 89 4.49 -11.19 7.53
C LEU A 89 3.38 -10.69 8.46
N PRO A 90 3.45 -9.46 9.04
CA PRO A 90 2.43 -9.01 9.99
C PRO A 90 1.01 -9.01 9.42
N PRO A 91 0.75 -8.33 8.28
CA PRO A 91 -0.60 -8.31 7.72
C PRO A 91 -1.07 -9.70 7.27
N THR A 92 -0.17 -10.53 6.75
CA THR A 92 -0.52 -11.91 6.34
C THR A 92 -0.93 -12.75 7.53
N VAL A 93 -0.16 -12.73 8.62
CA VAL A 93 -0.49 -13.48 9.85
C VAL A 93 -1.81 -12.98 10.44
N MET A 94 -2.01 -11.66 10.50
CA MET A 94 -3.27 -11.10 10.99
C MET A 94 -4.46 -11.56 10.14
N MET A 95 -4.34 -11.55 8.81
CA MET A 95 -5.42 -12.00 7.93
C MET A 95 -5.68 -13.50 8.07
N LEU A 96 -4.63 -14.33 8.25
CA LEU A 96 -4.81 -15.76 8.50
C LEU A 96 -5.51 -16.02 9.82
N VAL A 97 -5.15 -15.29 10.88
CA VAL A 97 -5.83 -15.41 12.19
C VAL A 97 -7.30 -14.99 12.07
N VAL A 98 -7.59 -13.88 11.41
CA VAL A 98 -8.97 -13.43 11.18
C VAL A 98 -9.74 -14.47 10.37
N ALA A 99 -9.17 -14.98 9.28
CA ALA A 99 -9.81 -16.00 8.45
C ALA A 99 -10.08 -17.29 9.25
N PHE A 100 -9.13 -17.73 10.06
CA PHE A 100 -9.29 -18.91 10.93
C PHE A 100 -10.41 -18.70 11.96
N VAL A 101 -10.43 -17.54 12.62
CA VAL A 101 -11.49 -17.20 13.58
C VAL A 101 -12.86 -17.16 12.89
N LEU A 102 -12.96 -16.51 11.72
CA LEU A 102 -14.22 -16.44 10.98
C LEU A 102 -14.71 -17.83 10.54
N GLN A 103 -13.81 -18.74 10.19
CA GLN A 103 -14.18 -20.13 9.85
C GLN A 103 -14.85 -20.87 11.00
N GLN A 104 -14.48 -20.56 12.25
CA GLN A 104 -15.12 -21.19 13.42
C GLN A 104 -16.60 -20.79 13.59
N PHE A 105 -16.97 -19.62 13.06
CA PHE A 105 -18.28 -19.02 13.20
C PHE A 105 -19.09 -19.04 11.90
N GLN A 106 -18.70 -19.81 10.88
CA GLN A 106 -19.35 -19.86 9.56
C GLN A 106 -20.84 -20.27 9.60
N HIS A 107 -21.29 -20.87 10.68
CA HIS A 107 -22.67 -21.35 10.85
C HIS A 107 -23.51 -20.45 11.77
N GLU A 108 -22.99 -19.29 12.14
CA GLU A 108 -23.66 -18.36 13.04
C GLU A 108 -24.32 -17.23 12.24
N ASP A 109 -25.62 -17.07 12.34
CA ASP A 109 -26.40 -16.06 11.60
C ASP A 109 -25.91 -14.62 11.82
N TRP A 110 -25.32 -14.34 12.99
CA TRP A 110 -24.77 -13.01 13.29
C TRP A 110 -23.56 -12.66 12.41
N LEU A 111 -22.80 -13.65 11.94
CA LEU A 111 -21.62 -13.42 11.09
C LEU A 111 -22.06 -12.91 9.71
N ASP A 112 -23.08 -13.50 9.14
CA ASP A 112 -23.65 -13.04 7.86
C ASP A 112 -24.17 -11.60 7.99
N GLY A 113 -24.85 -11.29 9.09
CA GLY A 113 -25.28 -9.93 9.39
C GLY A 113 -24.11 -8.95 9.57
N PHE A 114 -23.04 -9.37 10.22
CA PHE A 114 -21.83 -8.57 10.39
C PHE A 114 -21.14 -8.28 9.06
N VAL A 115 -20.92 -9.30 8.22
CA VAL A 115 -20.29 -9.16 6.89
C VAL A 115 -21.19 -8.32 5.96
N ALA A 116 -22.49 -8.56 5.97
CA ALA A 116 -23.46 -7.77 5.20
C ALA A 116 -23.44 -6.29 5.62
N GLY A 117 -23.33 -6.01 6.92
CA GLY A 117 -23.21 -4.65 7.45
C GLY A 117 -21.88 -3.95 7.10
N MET A 118 -20.80 -4.70 6.88
CA MET A 118 -19.51 -4.14 6.45
C MET A 118 -19.53 -3.66 4.98
N SER A 119 -20.29 -4.31 4.12
CA SER A 119 -20.35 -4.00 2.69
C SER A 119 -20.68 -2.53 2.39
N PRO A 120 -21.73 -1.91 2.96
CA PRO A 120 -22.01 -0.50 2.74
C PRO A 120 -20.96 0.42 3.36
N ALA A 121 -20.31 0.04 4.46
CA ALA A 121 -19.22 0.81 5.07
C ALA A 121 -17.99 0.85 4.15
N VAL A 122 -17.63 -0.28 3.54
CA VAL A 122 -16.55 -0.34 2.54
C VAL A 122 -16.90 0.51 1.31
N ALA A 123 -18.12 0.46 0.83
CA ALA A 123 -18.57 1.29 -0.29
C ALA A 123 -18.46 2.79 0.05
N ALA A 124 -18.87 3.21 1.24
CA ALA A 124 -18.75 4.58 1.71
C ALA A 124 -17.26 5.01 1.80
N LEU A 125 -16.37 4.15 2.30
CA LEU A 125 -14.93 4.41 2.32
C LEU A 125 -14.36 4.58 0.91
N MET A 126 -14.77 3.76 -0.06
CA MET A 126 -14.32 3.89 -1.44
C MET A 126 -14.76 5.22 -2.06
N VAL A 127 -15.97 5.69 -1.75
CA VAL A 127 -16.47 7.00 -2.19
C VAL A 127 -15.63 8.13 -1.58
N THR A 128 -15.30 8.06 -0.28
CA THR A 128 -14.45 9.08 0.37
C THR A 128 -13.05 9.11 -0.21
N VAL A 129 -12.43 7.96 -0.45
CA VAL A 129 -11.12 7.85 -1.11
C VAL A 129 -11.17 8.42 -2.52
N ALA A 130 -12.20 8.09 -3.31
CA ALA A 130 -12.38 8.65 -4.64
C ALA A 130 -12.52 10.18 -4.61
N TRP A 131 -13.23 10.70 -3.62
CA TRP A 131 -13.39 12.14 -3.40
C TRP A 131 -12.05 12.82 -3.05
N GLU A 132 -11.27 12.25 -2.14
CA GLU A 132 -9.94 12.75 -1.76
C GLU A 132 -8.98 12.73 -2.95
N LEU A 133 -8.94 11.64 -3.71
CA LEU A 133 -8.12 11.53 -4.92
C LEU A 133 -8.52 12.58 -5.96
N SER A 134 -9.82 12.83 -6.13
CA SER A 134 -10.31 13.86 -7.05
C SER A 134 -9.88 15.27 -6.64
N ARG A 135 -9.78 15.53 -5.33
CA ARG A 135 -9.28 16.80 -4.78
C ARG A 135 -7.76 16.93 -4.87
N ALA A 136 -7.03 15.83 -4.62
CA ALA A 136 -5.57 15.80 -4.66
C ALA A 136 -5.01 15.99 -6.09
N THR A 137 -5.71 15.46 -7.08
CA THR A 137 -5.43 15.76 -8.47
C THR A 137 -5.77 17.22 -8.68
N LYS A 138 -4.75 18.09 -8.85
CA LYS A 138 -4.86 19.55 -9.09
C LYS A 138 -5.62 19.89 -10.38
N ALA A 139 -6.65 19.14 -10.70
CA ALA A 139 -7.57 19.45 -11.77
C ALA A 139 -8.37 20.68 -11.36
N LYS A 140 -7.86 21.86 -11.69
CA LYS A 140 -8.50 23.18 -11.53
C LYS A 140 -9.89 23.27 -12.18
N ARG A 141 -10.34 22.21 -12.82
CA ARG A 141 -11.69 22.04 -13.39
C ARG A 141 -12.00 20.54 -13.42
N ILE A 142 -13.07 20.13 -12.76
CA ILE A 142 -13.80 18.91 -13.10
C ILE A 142 -14.30 19.13 -14.53
N THR A 143 -13.50 18.74 -15.52
CA THR A 143 -13.81 18.94 -16.93
C THR A 143 -14.91 17.92 -17.29
N ARG A 144 -15.84 18.29 -18.19
CA ARG A 144 -16.82 17.34 -18.75
C ARG A 144 -16.18 16.01 -19.19
N ARG A 145 -14.93 16.06 -19.64
CA ARG A 145 -14.12 14.89 -20.04
C ARG A 145 -13.86 13.93 -18.89
N PHE A 146 -13.53 14.46 -17.68
CA PHE A 146 -13.34 13.63 -16.48
C PHE A 146 -14.64 12.93 -16.08
N LEU A 147 -15.76 13.65 -16.08
CA LEU A 147 -17.07 13.08 -15.77
C LEU A 147 -17.48 12.00 -16.79
N LEU A 148 -17.19 12.20 -18.07
CA LEU A 148 -17.46 11.22 -19.12
C LEU A 148 -16.66 9.92 -18.90
N ILE A 149 -15.36 10.02 -18.62
CA ILE A 149 -14.52 8.85 -18.35
C ILE A 149 -15.02 8.14 -17.08
N ALA A 150 -15.33 8.88 -16.02
CA ALA A 150 -15.83 8.31 -14.77
C ALA A 150 -17.19 7.61 -14.98
N ALA A 151 -18.12 8.23 -15.71
CA ALA A 151 -19.42 7.64 -15.99
C ALA A 151 -19.30 6.37 -16.87
N LEU A 152 -18.47 6.41 -17.93
CA LEU A 152 -18.22 5.25 -18.78
C LEU A 152 -17.59 4.10 -17.98
N SER A 153 -16.63 4.40 -17.11
CA SER A 153 -16.00 3.41 -16.25
C SER A 153 -16.99 2.80 -15.24
N ALA A 154 -17.85 3.63 -14.66
CA ALA A 154 -18.90 3.16 -13.74
C ALA A 154 -19.91 2.26 -14.46
N ILE A 155 -20.34 2.63 -15.66
CA ILE A 155 -21.25 1.80 -16.49
C ILE A 155 -20.56 0.48 -16.84
N ALA A 156 -19.31 0.50 -17.29
CA ALA A 156 -18.58 -0.73 -17.64
C ALA A 156 -18.44 -1.68 -16.42
N LEU A 157 -18.18 -1.13 -15.23
CA LEU A 157 -18.13 -1.91 -13.99
C LEU A 157 -19.52 -2.48 -13.61
N ALA A 158 -20.61 -1.73 -13.84
CA ALA A 158 -21.98 -2.21 -13.62
C ALA A 158 -22.33 -3.39 -14.54
N PHE A 159 -21.75 -3.46 -15.75
CA PHE A 159 -21.86 -4.60 -16.67
C PHE A 159 -20.89 -5.74 -16.37
N ASN A 160 -20.28 -5.77 -15.17
CA ASN A 160 -19.31 -6.80 -14.74
C ASN A 160 -18.06 -6.93 -15.64
N VAL A 161 -17.66 -5.86 -16.33
CA VAL A 161 -16.40 -5.86 -17.07
C VAL A 161 -15.23 -5.94 -16.07
N PRO A 162 -14.23 -6.82 -16.29
CA PRO A 162 -13.08 -6.95 -15.39
C PRO A 162 -12.38 -5.59 -15.15
N SER A 163 -12.15 -5.25 -13.88
CA SER A 163 -11.55 -3.96 -13.47
C SER A 163 -10.25 -3.59 -14.19
N PRO A 164 -9.32 -4.53 -14.50
CA PRO A 164 -8.11 -4.20 -15.26
C PRO A 164 -8.40 -3.67 -16.67
N ILE A 165 -9.42 -4.20 -17.33
CA ILE A 165 -9.82 -3.77 -18.67
C ILE A 165 -10.41 -2.37 -18.62
N VAL A 166 -11.25 -2.09 -17.62
CA VAL A 166 -11.84 -0.77 -17.42
C VAL A 166 -10.76 0.27 -17.14
N LEU A 167 -9.76 -0.06 -16.30
CA LEU A 167 -8.63 0.83 -16.00
C LEU A 167 -7.78 1.14 -17.23
N LEU A 168 -7.45 0.13 -18.04
CA LEU A 168 -6.70 0.33 -19.28
C LEU A 168 -7.49 1.18 -20.29
N GLY A 169 -8.78 0.88 -20.46
CA GLY A 169 -9.66 1.65 -21.33
C GLY A 169 -9.80 3.10 -20.88
N ALA A 170 -10.00 3.35 -19.58
CA ALA A 170 -10.06 4.70 -19.03
C ALA A 170 -8.74 5.46 -19.20
N GLY A 171 -7.61 4.76 -19.02
CA GLY A 171 -6.28 5.34 -19.26
C GLY A 171 -6.06 5.73 -20.72
N MET A 172 -6.41 4.85 -21.67
CA MET A 172 -6.33 5.16 -23.11
C MET A 172 -7.24 6.33 -23.51
N LEU A 173 -8.48 6.34 -23.02
CA LEU A 173 -9.41 7.47 -23.22
C LEU A 173 -8.84 8.77 -22.62
N GLY A 174 -8.21 8.68 -21.45
CA GLY A 174 -7.52 9.81 -20.84
C GLY A 174 -6.43 10.38 -21.75
N VAL A 175 -5.56 9.53 -22.29
CA VAL A 175 -4.49 9.96 -23.23
C VAL A 175 -5.07 10.63 -24.45
N ILE A 176 -6.14 10.11 -25.05
CA ILE A 176 -6.77 10.66 -26.25
C ILE A 176 -7.48 12.00 -25.97
N LEU A 177 -8.18 12.10 -24.85
CA LEU A 177 -8.99 13.27 -24.50
C LEU A 177 -8.21 14.43 -23.90
N TYR A 178 -7.03 14.17 -23.31
CA TYR A 178 -6.18 15.19 -22.69
C TYR A 178 -4.95 15.57 -23.53
N ARG A 179 -4.74 14.93 -24.68
CA ARG A 179 -3.75 15.31 -25.66
C ARG A 179 -4.29 16.46 -26.52
#